data_57ad1e8bc4cd83e19601a34b28c5d810
#
_entry.id   57ad1e8bc4cd83e19601a34b28c5d810
#
_cell.length_a   1.000
_cell.length_b   1.000
_cell.length_c   1.000
_cell.angle_alpha   90.00
_cell.angle_beta   90.00
_cell.angle_gamma   90.00
#
_symmetry.space_group_name_H-M   'P 1'
#
loop_
_entity.id
_entity.type
_entity.pdbx_description
1 polymer ?
#
loop_
_entity_poly.entity_id
_entity_poly.type
_entity_poly.pdbx_seq_one_letter_code
_entity_poly.pdbx_strand_id
1 'polypeptide(L)'
;GKFTLINHFLTYLHDLNNYNLKNKTINNNTSFYKSNINNIFSNIVHLQGGSFKKIKIEELRELKSKLSKSSISNGRRFIILDDVETFNKNSLNALLKIIEEPSSNDYFILINNETKKIIETIKSRCFEIKVLLSRKQKNEIISNLIKIHNIESNFDFNLLNLTPGNFLIFNRI
;
A
#
# COMPACT_ATOMS: atom_id res chain seq x y z
N GLY A 1 3.71 3.71 -6.58
CA GLY A 1 3.48 4.78 -5.65
C GLY A 1 3.63 4.40 -4.19
N LYS A 2 2.62 4.73 -3.36
CA LYS A 2 2.68 4.49 -1.90
C LYS A 2 2.84 3.01 -1.56
N PHE A 3 2.10 2.14 -2.22
CA PHE A 3 2.23 0.69 -2.03
C PHE A 3 3.64 0.18 -2.40
N THR A 4 4.24 0.70 -3.47
CA THR A 4 5.63 0.37 -3.84
C THR A 4 6.61 0.73 -2.71
N LEU A 5 6.44 1.92 -2.09
CA LEU A 5 7.27 2.33 -0.95
C LEU A 5 7.13 1.36 0.22
N ILE A 6 5.91 0.89 0.50
CA ILE A 6 5.67 -0.09 1.55
C ILE A 6 6.32 -1.44 1.22
N ASN A 7 6.29 -1.88 -0.03
CA ASN A 7 6.98 -3.10 -0.45
C ASN A 7 8.51 -3.00 -0.26
N HIS A 8 9.10 -1.84 -0.57
CA HIS A 8 10.51 -1.58 -0.28
C HIS A 8 10.81 -1.66 1.23
N PHE A 9 9.95 -1.05 2.05
CA PHE A 9 10.07 -1.07 3.50
C PHE A 9 9.96 -2.50 4.06
N LEU A 10 8.98 -3.28 3.62
CA LEU A 10 8.80 -4.66 4.07
C LEU A 10 9.95 -5.56 3.61
N THR A 11 10.44 -5.38 2.39
CA THR A 11 11.61 -6.14 1.90
C THR A 11 12.86 -5.79 2.71
N TYR A 12 13.05 -4.51 3.01
CA TYR A 12 14.14 -4.07 3.88
C TYR A 12 14.08 -4.72 5.26
N LEU A 13 12.88 -4.89 5.83
CA LEU A 13 12.72 -5.48 7.17
C LEU A 13 12.84 -7.01 7.19
N HIS A 14 12.35 -7.70 6.16
CA HIS A 14 12.22 -9.15 6.16
C HIS A 14 13.25 -9.87 5.29
N ASP A 15 13.85 -9.19 4.33
CA ASP A 15 14.77 -9.78 3.35
C ASP A 15 15.92 -8.82 3.00
N LEU A 16 16.57 -8.29 4.05
CA LEU A 16 17.64 -7.29 3.93
C LEU A 16 18.79 -7.74 3.02
N ASN A 17 19.14 -9.01 3.05
CA ASN A 17 20.24 -9.56 2.25
C ASN A 17 19.99 -9.48 0.74
N ASN A 18 18.73 -9.42 0.33
CA ASN A 18 18.29 -9.33 -1.05
C ASN A 18 17.77 -7.94 -1.43
N TYR A 19 17.95 -6.96 -0.53
CA TYR A 19 17.59 -5.57 -0.77
C TYR A 19 18.84 -4.72 -1.04
N ASN A 20 18.93 -4.12 -2.22
CA ASN A 20 20.05 -3.25 -2.54
C ASN A 20 19.80 -1.83 -2.01
N LEU A 21 20.43 -1.50 -0.87
CA LEU A 21 20.30 -0.19 -0.22
C LEU A 21 20.82 0.96 -1.10
N LYS A 22 21.89 0.75 -1.86
CA LYS A 22 22.53 1.79 -2.69
C LYS A 22 21.62 2.19 -3.87
N ASN A 23 21.10 1.20 -4.56
CA ASN A 23 20.27 1.43 -5.75
C ASN A 23 18.76 1.44 -5.41
N LYS A 24 18.39 1.14 -4.17
CA LYS A 24 16.99 1.00 -3.72
C LYS A 24 16.21 0.06 -4.61
N THR A 25 16.76 -1.11 -4.90
CA THR A 25 16.11 -2.13 -5.74
C THR A 25 15.82 -3.39 -4.95
N ILE A 26 14.70 -4.02 -5.28
CA ILE A 26 14.23 -5.29 -4.73
C ILE A 26 14.61 -6.39 -5.71
N ASN A 27 15.13 -7.50 -5.19
CA ASN A 27 15.29 -8.71 -5.99
C ASN A 27 13.95 -9.45 -6.07
N ASN A 28 13.30 -9.38 -7.23
CA ASN A 28 11.98 -9.97 -7.48
C ASN A 28 11.98 -11.51 -7.51
N ASN A 29 13.13 -12.14 -7.52
CA ASN A 29 13.24 -13.60 -7.60
C ASN A 29 13.23 -14.29 -6.23
N THR A 30 13.27 -13.53 -5.14
CA THR A 30 13.29 -14.09 -3.79
C THR A 30 11.98 -14.76 -3.42
N SER A 31 12.03 -15.75 -2.55
CA SER A 31 10.86 -16.41 -1.98
C SER A 31 9.99 -15.43 -1.19
N PHE A 32 10.63 -14.52 -0.45
CA PHE A 32 9.93 -13.47 0.29
C PHE A 32 9.11 -12.59 -0.65
N TYR A 33 9.74 -12.02 -1.71
CA TYR A 33 9.04 -11.14 -2.64
C TYR A 33 7.85 -11.83 -3.31
N LYS A 34 8.05 -13.05 -3.80
CA LYS A 34 7.00 -13.85 -4.45
C LYS A 34 5.84 -14.16 -3.49
N SER A 35 6.15 -14.54 -2.26
CA SER A 35 5.13 -14.83 -1.23
C SER A 35 4.37 -13.58 -0.82
N ASN A 36 5.05 -12.42 -0.69
CA ASN A 36 4.44 -11.16 -0.33
C ASN A 36 3.48 -10.66 -1.43
N ILE A 37 3.89 -10.67 -2.68
CA ILE A 37 3.04 -10.24 -3.82
C ILE A 37 1.80 -11.14 -3.95
N ASN A 38 1.94 -12.43 -3.70
CA ASN A 38 0.84 -13.39 -3.77
C ASN A 38 -0.02 -13.44 -2.48
N ASN A 39 0.23 -12.58 -1.50
CA ASN A 39 -0.46 -12.56 -0.20
C ASN A 39 -0.39 -13.89 0.58
N ILE A 40 0.71 -14.63 0.41
CA ILE A 40 0.93 -15.94 1.06
C ILE A 40 1.78 -15.78 2.33
N PHE A 41 2.50 -14.66 2.48
CA PHE A 41 3.36 -14.43 3.63
C PHE A 41 2.53 -14.21 4.90
N SER A 42 2.65 -15.11 5.86
CA SER A 42 1.76 -15.19 7.04
C SER A 42 1.75 -13.95 7.94
N ASN A 43 2.87 -13.22 7.97
CA ASN A 43 3.03 -12.02 8.80
C ASN A 43 2.72 -10.70 8.06
N ILE A 44 2.24 -10.78 6.82
CA ILE A 44 1.80 -9.62 6.04
C ILE A 44 0.38 -9.90 5.56
N VAL A 45 -0.54 -9.04 5.95
CA VAL A 45 -1.94 -9.09 5.49
C VAL A 45 -2.20 -7.83 4.68
N HIS A 46 -2.63 -8.00 3.44
CA HIS A 46 -2.97 -6.89 2.56
C HIS A 46 -4.46 -6.92 2.21
N LEU A 47 -5.18 -5.85 2.55
CA LEU A 47 -6.55 -5.60 2.14
C LEU A 47 -6.57 -4.33 1.29
N GLN A 48 -7.06 -4.47 0.07
CA GLN A 48 -7.14 -3.37 -0.89
C GLN A 48 -8.61 -3.05 -1.19
N GLY A 49 -8.98 -1.79 -0.94
CA GLY A 49 -10.18 -1.16 -1.47
C GLY A 49 -10.00 -0.74 -2.93
N GLY A 50 -10.90 0.08 -3.45
CA GLY A 50 -10.77 0.68 -4.78
C GLY A 50 -12.11 1.12 -5.34
N SER A 51 -12.07 1.73 -6.52
CA SER A 51 -13.27 2.27 -7.18
C SER A 51 -14.32 1.19 -7.51
N PHE A 52 -13.87 -0.05 -7.72
CA PHE A 52 -14.72 -1.18 -8.09
C PHE A 52 -14.85 -2.24 -7.01
N LYS A 53 -13.97 -2.24 -6.02
CA LYS A 53 -13.98 -3.20 -4.90
C LYS A 53 -14.08 -2.45 -3.59
N LYS A 54 -15.26 -2.49 -2.96
CA LYS A 54 -15.43 -1.99 -1.59
C LYS A 54 -15.05 -3.09 -0.60
N ILE A 55 -14.18 -2.78 0.35
CA ILE A 55 -13.91 -3.68 1.47
C ILE A 55 -15.21 -3.92 2.23
N LYS A 56 -15.62 -5.17 2.31
CA LYS A 56 -16.81 -5.58 3.06
C LYS A 56 -16.48 -5.71 4.54
N ILE A 57 -17.48 -5.54 5.39
CA ILE A 57 -17.33 -5.69 6.83
C ILE A 57 -16.89 -7.12 7.20
N GLU A 58 -17.27 -8.10 6.40
CA GLU A 58 -16.89 -9.51 6.57
C GLU A 58 -15.37 -9.69 6.47
N GLU A 59 -14.71 -9.03 5.50
CA GLU A 59 -13.24 -9.09 5.33
C GLU A 59 -12.52 -8.52 6.57
N LEU A 60 -13.07 -7.48 7.19
CA LEU A 60 -12.51 -6.92 8.44
C LEU A 60 -12.82 -7.80 9.67
N ARG A 61 -13.95 -8.48 9.69
CA ARG A 61 -14.24 -9.47 10.73
C ARG A 61 -13.32 -10.68 10.64
N GLU A 62 -13.06 -11.17 9.43
CA GLU A 62 -12.07 -12.22 9.18
C GLU A 62 -10.65 -11.77 9.56
N LEU A 63 -10.29 -10.52 9.22
CA LEU A 63 -9.04 -9.93 9.68
C LEU A 63 -8.95 -9.98 11.20
N LYS A 64 -9.97 -9.47 11.91
CA LYS A 64 -9.99 -9.49 13.38
C LYS A 64 -9.84 -10.91 13.93
N SER A 65 -10.53 -11.89 13.34
CA SER A 65 -10.40 -13.29 13.73
C SER A 65 -9.00 -13.85 13.49
N LYS A 66 -8.34 -13.45 12.39
CA LYS A 66 -6.95 -13.82 12.12
C LYS A 66 -5.97 -13.15 13.09
N LEU A 67 -6.22 -11.89 13.46
CA LEU A 67 -5.38 -11.15 14.40
C LEU A 67 -5.49 -11.66 15.83
N SER A 68 -6.67 -12.16 16.23
CA SER A 68 -6.87 -12.76 17.56
C SER A 68 -6.16 -14.10 17.75
N LYS A 69 -5.79 -14.79 16.65
CA LYS A 69 -4.95 -15.98 16.70
C LYS A 69 -3.49 -15.55 16.83
N SER A 70 -2.74 -16.21 17.72
CA SER A 70 -1.31 -15.94 17.87
C SER A 70 -0.60 -16.03 16.52
N SER A 71 0.34 -15.12 16.27
CA SER A 71 1.20 -15.21 15.08
C SER A 71 1.98 -16.53 15.13
N ILE A 72 2.00 -17.24 14.01
CA ILE A 72 2.67 -18.56 13.89
C ILE A 72 4.17 -18.48 14.26
N SER A 73 4.76 -17.28 14.24
CA SER A 73 6.21 -17.07 14.40
C SER A 73 6.61 -16.10 15.50
N ASN A 74 5.73 -15.69 16.42
CA ASN A 74 5.99 -14.62 17.40
C ASN A 74 6.63 -13.32 16.82
N GLY A 75 6.64 -13.16 15.50
CA GLY A 75 7.22 -12.04 14.79
C GLY A 75 6.26 -10.86 14.62
N ARG A 76 6.82 -9.75 14.17
CA ARG A 76 6.03 -8.56 13.79
C ARG A 76 5.07 -8.92 12.66
N ARG A 77 3.82 -8.47 12.76
CA ARG A 77 2.79 -8.66 11.75
C ARG A 77 2.37 -7.30 11.19
N PHE A 78 2.40 -7.17 9.87
CA PHE A 78 2.06 -5.94 9.18
C PHE A 78 0.70 -6.09 8.50
N ILE A 79 -0.20 -5.18 8.80
CA ILE A 79 -1.55 -5.12 8.24
C ILE A 79 -1.64 -3.89 7.35
N ILE A 80 -1.67 -4.11 6.03
CA ILE A 80 -1.70 -3.06 5.03
C ILE A 80 -3.14 -2.90 4.56
N LEU A 81 -3.68 -1.70 4.71
CA LEU A 81 -5.01 -1.33 4.29
C LEU A 81 -4.87 -0.25 3.20
N ASP A 82 -5.05 -0.65 1.93
CA ASP A 82 -4.92 0.25 0.79
C ASP A 82 -6.26 0.85 0.39
N ASP A 83 -6.25 2.09 -0.11
CA ASP A 83 -7.44 2.88 -0.45
C ASP A 83 -8.43 3.00 0.72
N VAL A 84 -7.93 3.22 1.93
CA VAL A 84 -8.74 3.23 3.17
C VAL A 84 -9.87 4.27 3.13
N GLU A 85 -9.70 5.35 2.38
CA GLU A 85 -10.72 6.37 2.16
C GLU A 85 -11.94 5.89 1.34
N THR A 86 -11.83 4.73 0.71
CA THR A 86 -12.94 4.12 -0.06
C THR A 86 -13.78 3.16 0.79
N PHE A 87 -13.35 2.85 2.00
CA PHE A 87 -14.06 1.95 2.90
C PHE A 87 -15.42 2.55 3.28
N ASN A 88 -16.45 1.70 3.36
CA ASN A 88 -17.75 2.16 3.82
C ASN A 88 -17.76 2.45 5.33
N LYS A 89 -18.79 3.17 5.82
CA LYS A 89 -18.89 3.58 7.23
C LYS A 89 -18.83 2.40 8.20
N ASN A 90 -19.46 1.28 7.88
CA ASN A 90 -19.46 0.09 8.74
C ASN A 90 -18.08 -0.55 8.81
N SER A 91 -17.39 -0.63 7.67
CA SER A 91 -16.01 -1.13 7.61
C SER A 91 -15.05 -0.21 8.38
N LEU A 92 -15.19 1.11 8.25
CA LEU A 92 -14.38 2.07 9.02
C LEU A 92 -14.61 1.93 10.53
N ASN A 93 -15.85 1.76 10.95
CA ASN A 93 -16.16 1.55 12.39
C ASN A 93 -15.61 0.21 12.91
N ALA A 94 -15.64 -0.85 12.10
CA ALA A 94 -15.01 -2.13 12.45
C ALA A 94 -13.48 -2.00 12.52
N LEU A 95 -12.88 -1.26 11.61
CA LEU A 95 -11.44 -0.98 11.59
C LEU A 95 -11.00 -0.20 12.83
N LEU A 96 -11.74 0.83 13.23
CA LEU A 96 -11.46 1.60 14.45
C LEU A 96 -11.30 0.70 15.67
N LYS A 97 -12.20 -0.26 15.86
CA LYS A 97 -12.14 -1.23 16.97
C LYS A 97 -10.90 -2.13 16.94
N ILE A 98 -10.35 -2.37 15.74
CA ILE A 98 -9.14 -3.18 15.57
C ILE A 98 -7.88 -2.34 15.86
N ILE A 99 -7.89 -1.07 15.43
CA ILE A 99 -6.76 -0.15 15.62
C ILE A 99 -6.65 0.34 17.07
N GLU A 100 -7.76 0.43 17.78
CA GLU A 100 -7.80 0.89 19.19
C GLU A 100 -7.12 -0.10 20.14
N GLU A 101 -7.22 -1.39 19.86
CA GLU A 101 -6.68 -2.46 20.71
C GLU A 101 -5.79 -3.41 19.88
N PRO A 102 -4.65 -2.93 19.34
CA PRO A 102 -3.76 -3.78 18.58
C PRO A 102 -2.99 -4.74 19.49
N SER A 103 -2.68 -5.94 19.02
CA SER A 103 -1.68 -6.76 19.68
C SER A 103 -0.31 -6.08 19.66
N SER A 104 0.57 -6.39 20.61
CA SER A 104 1.91 -5.79 20.72
C SER A 104 2.79 -5.98 19.47
N ASN A 105 2.49 -6.98 18.66
CA ASN A 105 3.23 -7.30 17.44
C ASN A 105 2.53 -6.89 16.15
N ASP A 106 1.35 -6.24 16.23
CA ASP A 106 0.56 -5.82 15.07
C ASP A 106 0.84 -4.38 14.69
N TYR A 107 1.26 -4.17 13.46
CA TYR A 107 1.57 -2.86 12.88
C TYR A 107 0.62 -2.57 11.72
N PHE A 108 -0.19 -1.53 11.86
CA PHE A 108 -1.14 -1.11 10.84
C PHE A 108 -0.54 -0.06 9.93
N ILE A 109 -0.62 -0.26 8.62
CA ILE A 109 -0.22 0.69 7.59
C ILE A 109 -1.44 1.03 6.74
N LEU A 110 -1.93 2.25 6.88
CA LEU A 110 -3.07 2.75 6.14
C LEU A 110 -2.60 3.60 4.97
N ILE A 111 -2.97 3.21 3.76
CA ILE A 111 -2.67 3.98 2.56
C ILE A 111 -3.91 4.78 2.18
N ASN A 112 -3.74 6.09 2.12
CA ASN A 112 -4.74 7.04 1.66
C ASN A 112 -4.28 7.65 0.34
N ASN A 113 -5.04 7.47 -0.75
CA ASN A 113 -4.75 8.06 -2.05
C ASN A 113 -5.46 9.42 -2.28
N GLU A 114 -6.06 9.95 -1.21
CA GLU A 114 -6.69 11.29 -1.17
C GLU A 114 -7.85 11.48 -2.16
N THR A 115 -8.47 10.40 -2.61
CA THR A 115 -9.69 10.46 -3.42
C THR A 115 -10.89 10.97 -2.61
N LYS A 116 -10.85 10.74 -1.28
CA LYS A 116 -11.82 11.23 -0.30
C LYS A 116 -11.11 11.60 1.01
N LYS A 117 -11.75 12.43 1.81
CA LYS A 117 -11.25 12.73 3.17
C LYS A 117 -11.41 11.51 4.07
N ILE A 118 -10.35 11.15 4.78
CA ILE A 118 -10.43 10.16 5.86
C ILE A 118 -11.10 10.82 7.06
N ILE A 119 -11.90 10.04 7.79
CA ILE A 119 -12.56 10.49 9.02
C ILE A 119 -11.54 10.81 10.11
N GLU A 120 -11.78 11.87 10.84
CA GLU A 120 -10.86 12.39 11.87
C GLU A 120 -10.58 11.36 12.98
N THR A 121 -11.53 10.48 13.28
CA THR A 121 -11.37 9.40 14.27
C THR A 121 -10.27 8.38 13.89
N ILE A 122 -10.03 8.14 12.60
CA ILE A 122 -8.88 7.34 12.15
C ILE A 122 -7.60 8.15 12.22
N LYS A 123 -7.62 9.40 11.77
CA LYS A 123 -6.43 10.25 11.77
C LYS A 123 -5.87 10.45 13.18
N SER A 124 -6.74 10.63 14.18
CA SER A 124 -6.32 10.84 15.57
C SER A 124 -5.61 9.63 16.19
N ARG A 125 -5.71 8.44 15.57
CA ARG A 125 -5.10 7.19 16.04
C ARG A 125 -3.91 6.74 15.20
N CYS A 126 -3.55 7.53 14.18
CA CYS A 126 -2.48 7.19 13.25
C CYS A 126 -1.42 8.28 13.23
N PHE A 127 -0.18 7.87 13.04
CA PHE A 127 0.89 8.80 12.68
C PHE A 127 0.85 9.03 11.16
N GLU A 128 0.64 10.27 10.74
CA GLU A 128 0.51 10.62 9.32
C GLU A 128 1.87 10.91 8.70
N ILE A 129 2.20 10.20 7.61
CA ILE A 129 3.37 10.45 6.77
C ILE A 129 2.90 10.89 5.39
N LYS A 130 3.23 12.13 4.99
CA LYS A 130 2.90 12.66 3.67
C LYS A 130 3.98 12.28 2.66
N VAL A 131 3.61 11.50 1.65
CA VAL A 131 4.48 11.14 0.53
C VAL A 131 4.15 12.05 -0.64
N LEU A 132 4.89 13.14 -0.76
CA LEU A 132 4.70 14.15 -1.82
C LEU A 132 5.78 14.00 -2.89
N LEU A 133 5.36 13.98 -4.15
CA LEU A 133 6.26 14.10 -5.30
C LEU A 133 6.20 15.52 -5.83
N SER A 134 7.36 16.16 -5.99
CA SER A 134 7.44 17.42 -6.71
C SER A 134 7.07 17.23 -8.19
N ARG A 135 6.68 18.31 -8.86
CA ARG A 135 6.37 18.27 -10.30
C ARG A 135 7.53 17.69 -11.12
N LYS A 136 8.77 18.09 -10.79
CA LYS A 136 9.98 17.58 -11.43
C LYS A 136 10.10 16.06 -11.28
N GLN A 137 9.95 15.55 -10.07
CA GLN A 137 10.00 14.09 -9.80
C GLN A 137 8.89 13.34 -10.52
N LYS A 138 7.66 13.86 -10.54
CA LYS A 138 6.56 13.24 -11.31
C LYS A 138 6.90 13.12 -12.79
N ASN A 139 7.37 14.21 -13.40
CA ASN A 139 7.73 14.23 -14.83
C ASN A 139 8.89 13.28 -15.14
N GLU A 140 9.88 13.22 -14.28
CA GLU A 140 11.02 12.32 -14.43
C GLU A 140 10.60 10.84 -14.38
N ILE A 141 9.73 10.48 -13.42
CA ILE A 141 9.16 9.14 -13.32
C ILE A 141 8.31 8.82 -14.56
N ILE A 142 7.45 9.72 -15.00
CA ILE A 142 6.60 9.52 -16.20
C ILE A 142 7.48 9.33 -17.44
N SER A 143 8.52 10.15 -17.63
CA SER A 143 9.45 10.00 -18.75
C SER A 143 10.15 8.65 -18.75
N ASN A 144 10.51 8.13 -17.58
CA ASN A 144 11.10 6.80 -17.46
C ASN A 144 10.08 5.70 -17.78
N LEU A 145 8.83 5.83 -17.32
CA LEU A 145 7.76 4.87 -17.66
C LEU A 145 7.47 4.82 -19.14
N ILE A 146 7.44 5.97 -19.83
CA ILE A 146 7.31 6.05 -21.29
C ILE A 146 8.39 5.21 -21.98
N LYS A 147 9.65 5.39 -21.57
CA LYS A 147 10.78 4.64 -22.15
C LYS A 147 10.69 3.14 -21.89
N ILE A 148 10.36 2.75 -20.65
CA ILE A 148 10.29 1.33 -20.25
C ILE A 148 9.17 0.59 -20.98
N HIS A 149 8.01 1.24 -21.15
CA HIS A 149 6.83 0.62 -21.75
C HIS A 149 6.65 0.94 -23.24
N ASN A 150 7.61 1.66 -23.87
CA ASN A 150 7.54 2.10 -25.27
C ASN A 150 6.20 2.79 -25.60
N ILE A 151 5.75 3.70 -24.71
CA ILE A 151 4.47 4.36 -24.88
C ILE A 151 4.60 5.45 -25.94
N GLU A 152 3.88 5.34 -27.04
CA GLU A 152 3.70 6.44 -27.98
C GLU A 152 2.71 7.43 -27.38
N SER A 153 3.20 8.57 -26.90
CA SER A 153 2.34 9.57 -26.32
C SER A 153 2.27 10.80 -27.20
N ASN A 154 1.09 11.08 -27.68
CA ASN A 154 0.77 12.30 -28.40
C ASN A 154 0.34 13.46 -27.49
N PHE A 155 0.48 13.31 -26.17
CA PHE A 155 0.02 14.31 -25.18
C PHE A 155 1.19 14.93 -24.42
N ASP A 156 1.13 16.23 -24.21
CA ASP A 156 2.01 16.92 -23.26
C ASP A 156 1.55 16.61 -21.81
N PHE A 157 2.23 15.66 -21.18
CA PHE A 157 1.95 15.22 -19.78
C PHE A 157 2.13 16.37 -18.77
N ASN A 158 2.86 17.42 -19.14
CA ASN A 158 3.06 18.56 -18.26
C ASN A 158 1.77 19.35 -18.05
N LEU A 159 0.82 19.26 -18.98
CA LEU A 159 -0.49 19.89 -18.88
C LEU A 159 -1.45 19.10 -17.97
N LEU A 160 -1.27 17.77 -17.89
CA LEU A 160 -2.09 16.88 -17.07
C LEU A 160 -1.37 16.66 -15.73
N ASN A 161 -1.91 17.16 -14.62
CA ASN A 161 -1.34 16.93 -13.29
C ASN A 161 -1.60 15.47 -12.83
N LEU A 162 -1.19 14.50 -13.66
CA LEU A 162 -1.36 13.07 -13.38
C LEU A 162 -0.31 12.58 -12.39
N THR A 163 -0.70 11.64 -11.55
CA THR A 163 0.26 10.83 -10.83
C THR A 163 0.86 9.77 -11.77
N PRO A 164 2.10 9.29 -11.53
CA PRO A 164 2.68 8.22 -12.35
C PRO A 164 1.80 6.95 -12.44
N GLY A 165 1.09 6.60 -11.36
CA GLY A 165 0.14 5.49 -11.36
C GLY A 165 -1.07 5.75 -12.28
N ASN A 166 -1.69 6.92 -12.16
CA ASN A 166 -2.81 7.30 -13.03
C ASN A 166 -2.39 7.40 -14.50
N PHE A 167 -1.14 7.79 -14.75
CA PHE A 167 -0.57 7.78 -16.10
C PHE A 167 -0.56 6.37 -16.71
N LEU A 168 -0.11 5.36 -15.96
CA LEU A 168 -0.15 3.96 -16.43
C LEU A 168 -1.59 3.48 -16.68
N ILE A 169 -2.50 3.75 -15.75
CA ILE A 169 -3.91 3.39 -15.90
C ILE A 169 -4.52 4.06 -17.13
N PHE A 170 -4.21 5.33 -17.38
CA PHE A 170 -4.70 6.06 -18.53
C PHE A 170 -4.21 5.46 -19.86
N ASN A 171 -2.98 4.96 -19.89
CA ASN A 171 -2.40 4.28 -21.04
C ASN A 171 -2.71 2.77 -21.08
N ARG A 172 -3.56 2.26 -20.18
CA ARG A 172 -3.98 0.85 -20.09
C ARG A 172 -2.81 -0.14 -19.96
N ILE A 173 -1.81 0.21 -19.17
CA ILE A 173 -0.63 -0.61 -18.87
C ILE A 173 -0.73 -1.18 -17.46
#